data_df7c522418ce0cc58f5da86f4ffab97d
#
_entry.id   df7c522418ce0cc58f5da86f4ffab97d
#
_cell.length_a   1.000
_cell.length_b   1.000
_cell.length_c   1.000
_cell.angle_alpha   90.00
_cell.angle_beta   90.00
_cell.angle_gamma   90.00
#
_symmetry.space_group_name_H-M   'P 1'
#
loop_
_entity.id
_entity.type
_entity.pdbx_description
1 polymer ?
#
loop_
_entity_poly.entity_id
_entity_poly.type
_entity_poly.pdbx_seq_one_letter_code
_entity_poly.pdbx_strand_id
1 'polypeptide(L)'
;MCTKPSFVSQELFLATVQTLRPASAGDHTRLANSTAGNSGLWSRVSTWGLLLPLLYFALDGVSPFVNGPASMRAVSTGGSALMDRLSNVLILGGCMIFVIQRHHAVLWLSEQMKLVIFFPILALLICPVSQQVTRTISSDAVLFGGILLVFYIMSRYTVNEVLELFLVLGAATIVASILFALILPQYGRDLMGGHSSAWKGIFSAKNYLGNMALFFLTAAVSYRPRTSLFRSVRVSQILFCLIAIAFSRAATTYMLTTVYIAYATTLNAVRGFRKKDYFVAFILLFVIFASVVAVAVLQPDFLFSLLGKDATLTGRTEIWDAVAGSIAKRPLLGYGYQAFWLGYKGESYRIILTVTWALGQAQNGFLDVMLELGVGGLVIVLLLFGFAFRDAVTCLLRSHDDSQLRAVEWYFAIVILTLIYNLDESFLFEPRHLGSLMFVLACVGLKLERLRLQSFPANRAARPTLSTGHPA
;
A
#
# COMPACT_ATOMS: atom_id res chain seq x y z
N MET A 1 33.34 0.37 12.03
CA MET A 1 33.65 1.79 11.82
C MET A 1 32.37 2.52 11.46
N CYS A 2 31.76 3.24 12.42
CA CYS A 2 30.58 4.09 12.16
C CYS A 2 31.09 5.42 11.59
N THR A 3 30.95 5.63 10.29
CA THR A 3 31.15 6.94 9.69
C THR A 3 30.06 7.90 10.17
N LYS A 4 30.44 9.01 10.79
CA LYS A 4 29.52 10.11 11.12
C LYS A 4 28.85 10.60 9.83
N PRO A 5 27.52 10.81 9.80
CA PRO A 5 26.86 11.38 8.64
C PRO A 5 27.44 12.77 8.31
N SER A 6 27.60 13.07 7.03
CA SER A 6 28.11 14.37 6.57
C SER A 6 27.19 15.51 7.03
N PHE A 7 27.71 16.70 7.26
CA PHE A 7 26.96 17.89 7.72
C PHE A 7 25.73 18.18 6.84
N VAL A 8 25.83 17.98 5.52
CA VAL A 8 24.74 18.14 4.55
C VAL A 8 23.62 17.13 4.78
N SER A 9 23.92 15.88 5.17
CA SER A 9 22.90 14.88 5.47
C SER A 9 22.14 15.18 6.77
N GLN A 10 22.78 15.86 7.71
CA GLN A 10 22.17 16.27 8.97
C GLN A 10 21.22 17.48 8.80
N GLU A 11 21.56 18.45 7.96
CA GLU A 11 20.67 19.57 7.62
C GLU A 11 19.47 19.11 6.79
N LEU A 12 19.66 18.22 5.83
CA LEU A 12 18.57 17.65 5.03
C LEU A 12 17.62 16.80 5.90
N PHE A 13 18.18 16.05 6.84
CA PHE A 13 17.42 15.31 7.85
C PHE A 13 16.59 16.25 8.72
N LEU A 14 17.19 17.32 9.25
CA LEU A 14 16.49 18.32 10.07
C LEU A 14 15.41 19.05 9.27
N ALA A 15 15.66 19.40 8.00
CA ALA A 15 14.68 20.02 7.11
C ALA A 15 13.51 19.07 6.81
N THR A 16 13.80 17.80 6.51
CA THR A 16 12.75 16.78 6.25
C THR A 16 11.98 16.46 7.52
N VAL A 17 12.64 16.38 8.68
CA VAL A 17 12.01 16.17 9.99
C VAL A 17 11.24 17.41 10.46
N GLN A 18 11.67 18.62 10.12
CA GLN A 18 10.95 19.86 10.46
C GLN A 18 9.65 20.02 9.64
N THR A 19 9.62 19.61 8.38
CA THR A 19 8.36 19.59 7.58
C THR A 19 7.33 18.61 8.15
N LEU A 20 7.78 17.64 8.93
CA LEU A 20 6.94 16.64 9.57
C LEU A 20 6.52 17.04 11.02
N ARG A 21 6.94 18.20 11.56
CA ARG A 21 6.48 18.69 12.88
C ARG A 21 4.97 18.94 12.86
N PRO A 22 4.19 18.49 13.87
CA PRO A 22 2.90 19.09 14.13
C PRO A 22 3.15 20.55 14.48
N ALA A 23 2.53 21.46 13.72
CA ALA A 23 2.66 22.89 13.96
C ALA A 23 2.13 23.22 15.36
N SER A 24 2.99 23.67 16.26
CA SER A 24 2.55 24.27 17.51
C SER A 24 1.79 25.57 17.19
N ALA A 25 0.72 25.86 17.93
CA ALA A 25 -0.19 26.98 17.67
C ALA A 25 0.49 28.38 17.59
N GLY A 26 1.76 28.50 17.93
CA GLY A 26 2.54 29.74 17.89
C GLY A 26 3.39 29.95 16.64
N ASP A 27 3.66 28.92 15.85
CA ASP A 27 4.53 29.02 14.67
C ASP A 27 3.80 29.38 13.36
N HIS A 28 2.46 29.28 13.36
CA HIS A 28 1.66 29.57 12.17
C HIS A 28 1.70 31.03 11.71
N THR A 29 1.94 31.98 12.60
CA THR A 29 1.96 33.42 12.28
C THR A 29 3.27 33.92 11.72
N ARG A 30 4.41 33.30 11.99
CA ARG A 30 5.72 33.72 11.50
C ARG A 30 6.10 33.12 10.13
N LEU A 31 5.69 31.86 9.84
CA LEU A 31 5.94 31.22 8.54
C LEU A 31 4.94 31.63 7.46
N ALA A 32 3.72 32.01 7.85
CA ALA A 32 2.70 32.51 6.91
C ALA A 32 3.07 33.85 6.26
N ASN A 33 3.85 34.69 6.93
CA ASN A 33 4.16 36.05 6.43
C ASN A 33 5.41 36.16 5.55
N SER A 34 6.27 35.11 5.50
CA SER A 34 7.51 35.18 4.71
C SER A 34 7.44 34.52 3.31
N THR A 35 6.34 33.81 2.98
CA THR A 35 6.18 33.11 1.69
C THR A 35 4.87 33.42 0.97
N ALA A 36 4.16 34.46 1.36
CA ALA A 36 2.78 34.73 0.91
C ALA A 36 2.65 35.27 -0.54
N GLY A 37 3.74 35.47 -1.30
CA GLY A 37 3.69 36.16 -2.59
C GLY A 37 3.42 35.26 -3.82
N ASN A 38 3.89 34.03 -3.89
CA ASN A 38 3.76 33.18 -5.11
C ASN A 38 3.61 31.68 -4.86
N SER A 39 3.58 31.21 -3.60
CA SER A 39 3.58 29.77 -3.27
C SER A 39 2.18 29.13 -3.32
N GLY A 40 1.12 29.92 -3.25
CA GLY A 40 -0.24 29.39 -3.07
C GLY A 40 -0.79 28.66 -4.30
N LEU A 41 -0.53 29.15 -5.51
CA LEU A 41 -1.06 28.53 -6.75
C LEU A 41 -0.25 27.28 -7.11
N TRP A 42 1.08 27.37 -7.14
CA TRP A 42 1.96 26.23 -7.45
C TRP A 42 1.88 25.10 -6.44
N SER A 43 1.71 25.41 -5.14
CA SER A 43 1.53 24.37 -4.12
C SER A 43 0.18 23.65 -4.29
N ARG A 44 -0.88 24.36 -4.64
CA ARG A 44 -2.19 23.75 -4.94
C ARG A 44 -2.14 22.94 -6.24
N VAL A 45 -1.59 23.49 -7.32
CA VAL A 45 -1.45 22.79 -8.61
C VAL A 45 -0.62 21.52 -8.45
N SER A 46 0.48 21.56 -7.69
CA SER A 46 1.28 20.35 -7.45
C SER A 46 0.54 19.30 -6.62
N THR A 47 -0.22 19.70 -5.61
CA THR A 47 -1.01 18.76 -4.80
C THR A 47 -2.12 18.09 -5.61
N TRP A 48 -2.88 18.86 -6.39
CA TRP A 48 -3.92 18.30 -7.26
C TRP A 48 -3.35 17.50 -8.43
N GLY A 49 -2.17 17.91 -8.94
CA GLY A 49 -1.45 17.17 -9.98
C GLY A 49 -1.06 15.75 -9.57
N LEU A 50 -0.87 15.49 -8.25
CA LEU A 50 -0.60 14.14 -7.74
C LEU A 50 -1.78 13.19 -7.86
N LEU A 51 -3.01 13.70 -7.95
CA LEU A 51 -4.19 12.83 -8.10
C LEU A 51 -4.15 12.04 -9.41
N LEU A 52 -3.56 12.57 -10.48
CA LEU A 52 -3.48 11.86 -11.77
C LEU A 52 -2.63 10.58 -11.68
N PRO A 53 -1.35 10.62 -11.25
CA PRO A 53 -0.58 9.40 -11.11
C PRO A 53 -1.17 8.46 -10.03
N LEU A 54 -1.69 8.98 -8.92
CA LEU A 54 -2.34 8.14 -7.91
C LEU A 54 -3.61 7.47 -8.46
N LEU A 55 -4.39 8.17 -9.27
CA LEU A 55 -5.56 7.60 -9.94
C LEU A 55 -5.15 6.50 -10.93
N TYR A 56 -4.07 6.71 -11.68
CA TYR A 56 -3.51 5.69 -12.56
C TYR A 56 -3.17 4.39 -11.81
N PHE A 57 -2.48 4.49 -10.67
CA PHE A 57 -2.16 3.35 -9.82
C PHE A 57 -3.41 2.76 -9.14
N ALA A 58 -4.40 3.58 -8.81
CA ALA A 58 -5.66 3.10 -8.23
C ALA A 58 -6.50 2.30 -9.23
N LEU A 59 -6.41 2.60 -10.52
CA LEU A 59 -7.19 1.96 -11.58
C LEU A 59 -6.46 0.81 -12.30
N ASP A 60 -5.28 0.41 -11.83
CA ASP A 60 -4.43 -0.57 -12.53
C ASP A 60 -4.11 -0.13 -13.97
N GLY A 61 -3.78 1.15 -14.12
CA GLY A 61 -3.53 1.78 -15.40
C GLY A 61 -4.82 2.19 -16.12
N VAL A 62 -4.74 2.34 -17.45
CA VAL A 62 -5.90 2.67 -18.30
C VAL A 62 -6.57 1.42 -18.88
N SER A 63 -5.99 0.26 -18.66
CA SER A 63 -6.39 -1.03 -19.20
C SER A 63 -7.86 -1.40 -18.95
N PRO A 64 -8.49 -1.14 -17.79
CA PRO A 64 -9.90 -1.44 -17.57
C PRO A 64 -10.85 -0.73 -18.53
N PHE A 65 -10.49 0.48 -18.98
CA PHE A 65 -11.32 1.28 -19.89
C PHE A 65 -11.11 0.95 -21.36
N VAL A 66 -9.91 0.49 -21.73
CA VAL A 66 -9.52 0.24 -23.13
C VAL A 66 -9.80 -1.19 -23.57
N ASN A 67 -9.65 -2.15 -22.69
CA ASN A 67 -9.69 -3.59 -23.03
C ASN A 67 -11.00 -4.30 -22.72
N GLY A 68 -12.00 -3.59 -22.22
CA GLY A 68 -13.25 -4.24 -21.80
C GLY A 68 -13.11 -5.17 -20.59
N PRO A 69 -14.04 -6.10 -20.37
CA PRO A 69 -14.03 -7.01 -19.23
C PRO A 69 -12.75 -7.87 -19.19
N ALA A 70 -12.28 -8.20 -18.00
CA ALA A 70 -11.04 -8.98 -17.77
C ALA A 70 -11.00 -10.33 -18.52
N SER A 71 -12.15 -10.92 -18.82
CA SER A 71 -12.29 -12.13 -19.62
C SER A 71 -11.80 -12.01 -21.07
N MET A 72 -11.78 -10.79 -21.62
CA MET A 72 -11.27 -10.54 -22.98
C MET A 72 -9.78 -10.20 -23.02
N ARG A 73 -9.16 -9.90 -21.88
CA ARG A 73 -7.72 -9.55 -21.80
C ARG A 73 -6.79 -10.69 -22.21
N ALA A 74 -7.19 -11.93 -21.98
CA ALA A 74 -6.40 -13.10 -22.35
C ALA A 74 -6.29 -13.30 -23.88
N VAL A 75 -7.16 -12.66 -24.67
CA VAL A 75 -7.27 -12.90 -26.11
C VAL A 75 -6.82 -11.70 -26.97
N SER A 76 -6.88 -10.45 -26.46
CA SER A 76 -6.57 -9.26 -27.28
C SER A 76 -5.14 -8.75 -27.07
N THR A 77 -4.21 -9.14 -27.93
CA THR A 77 -2.77 -8.84 -27.79
C THR A 77 -2.26 -7.65 -28.64
N GLY A 78 -3.09 -6.93 -29.37
CA GLY A 78 -2.60 -5.98 -30.39
C GLY A 78 -2.84 -4.48 -30.12
N GLY A 79 -4.07 -4.07 -29.83
CA GLY A 79 -4.42 -2.65 -29.76
C GLY A 79 -4.15 -1.99 -28.40
N SER A 80 -4.20 -2.76 -27.33
CA SER A 80 -4.03 -2.28 -25.95
C SER A 80 -2.55 -2.02 -25.59
N ALA A 81 -1.62 -2.74 -26.22
CA ALA A 81 -0.19 -2.65 -25.88
C ALA A 81 0.40 -1.25 -26.16
N LEU A 82 -0.05 -0.55 -27.19
CA LEU A 82 0.42 0.81 -27.49
C LEU A 82 -0.12 1.82 -26.47
N MET A 83 -1.42 1.77 -26.16
CA MET A 83 -2.04 2.67 -25.17
C MET A 83 -1.45 2.45 -23.77
N ASP A 84 -1.20 1.20 -23.38
CA ASP A 84 -0.52 0.85 -22.14
C ASP A 84 0.91 1.41 -22.09
N ARG A 85 1.67 1.31 -23.18
CA ARG A 85 3.03 1.88 -23.27
C ARG A 85 3.01 3.40 -23.19
N LEU A 86 2.12 4.04 -23.94
CA LEU A 86 1.98 5.50 -23.92
C LEU A 86 1.57 6.00 -22.53
N SER A 87 0.60 5.35 -21.89
CA SER A 87 0.18 5.73 -20.54
C SER A 87 1.31 5.55 -19.51
N ASN A 88 2.08 4.45 -19.60
CA ASN A 88 3.26 4.24 -18.75
C ASN A 88 4.28 5.38 -18.90
N VAL A 89 4.60 5.76 -20.15
CA VAL A 89 5.57 6.83 -20.43
C VAL A 89 5.08 8.17 -19.88
N LEU A 90 3.79 8.50 -20.10
CA LEU A 90 3.20 9.75 -19.61
C LEU A 90 3.20 9.82 -18.07
N ILE A 91 2.83 8.71 -17.41
CA ILE A 91 2.81 8.65 -15.95
C ILE A 91 4.23 8.69 -15.37
N LEU A 92 5.17 7.97 -15.95
CA LEU A 92 6.58 8.04 -15.55
C LEU A 92 7.13 9.46 -15.71
N GLY A 93 6.88 10.12 -16.84
CA GLY A 93 7.26 11.51 -17.06
C GLY A 93 6.66 12.44 -16.00
N GLY A 94 5.37 12.28 -15.69
CA GLY A 94 4.70 13.00 -14.62
C GLY A 94 5.31 12.75 -13.24
N CYS A 95 5.60 11.51 -12.88
CA CYS A 95 6.28 11.17 -11.64
C CYS A 95 7.67 11.81 -11.55
N MET A 96 8.45 11.80 -12.65
CA MET A 96 9.77 12.40 -12.68
C MET A 96 9.76 13.90 -12.47
N ILE A 97 8.75 14.63 -12.97
CA ILE A 97 8.60 16.08 -12.72
C ILE A 97 8.50 16.34 -11.21
N PHE A 98 7.73 15.53 -10.47
CA PHE A 98 7.61 15.66 -9.01
C PHE A 98 8.93 15.31 -8.31
N VAL A 99 9.58 14.23 -8.72
CA VAL A 99 10.85 13.78 -8.13
C VAL A 99 11.95 14.82 -8.28
N ILE A 100 12.08 15.45 -9.46
CA ILE A 100 13.07 16.49 -9.73
C ILE A 100 12.91 17.67 -8.77
N GLN A 101 11.68 18.05 -8.41
CA GLN A 101 11.42 19.16 -7.48
C GLN A 101 12.01 18.92 -6.07
N ARG A 102 12.20 17.68 -5.67
CA ARG A 102 12.67 17.28 -4.34
C ARG A 102 13.76 16.20 -4.38
N HIS A 103 14.58 16.19 -5.43
CA HIS A 103 15.55 15.13 -5.71
C HIS A 103 16.48 14.84 -4.52
N HIS A 104 16.98 15.85 -3.79
CA HIS A 104 17.81 15.61 -2.60
C HIS A 104 17.09 14.81 -1.51
N ALA A 105 15.82 15.15 -1.22
CA ALA A 105 15.04 14.43 -0.22
C ALA A 105 14.69 13.01 -0.68
N VAL A 106 14.38 12.83 -1.96
CA VAL A 106 14.13 11.52 -2.56
C VAL A 106 15.38 10.65 -2.50
N LEU A 107 16.56 11.19 -2.85
CA LEU A 107 17.83 10.46 -2.75
C LEU A 107 18.15 10.07 -1.30
N TRP A 108 17.96 10.98 -0.35
CA TRP A 108 18.12 10.66 1.07
C TRP A 108 17.18 9.53 1.51
N LEU A 109 15.89 9.57 1.13
CA LEU A 109 14.94 8.48 1.42
C LEU A 109 15.36 7.16 0.76
N SER A 110 15.89 7.20 -0.46
CA SER A 110 16.41 6.02 -1.14
C SER A 110 17.54 5.36 -0.33
N GLU A 111 18.41 6.14 0.27
CA GLU A 111 19.47 5.65 1.16
C GLU A 111 18.90 5.04 2.46
N GLN A 112 17.82 5.60 3.01
CA GLN A 112 17.18 5.06 4.21
C GLN A 112 16.38 3.78 3.93
N MET A 113 15.89 3.61 2.70
CA MET A 113 15.00 2.53 2.25
C MET A 113 15.66 1.62 1.20
N LYS A 114 16.92 1.27 1.43
CA LYS A 114 17.75 0.49 0.47
C LYS A 114 17.08 -0.78 -0.01
N LEU A 115 16.35 -1.51 0.85
CA LEU A 115 15.66 -2.74 0.44
C LEU A 115 14.52 -2.47 -0.55
N VAL A 116 13.78 -1.35 -0.38
CA VAL A 116 12.73 -0.97 -1.33
C VAL A 116 13.32 -0.66 -2.70
N ILE A 117 14.49 0.00 -2.74
CA ILE A 117 15.21 0.31 -3.98
C ILE A 117 15.89 -0.94 -4.54
N PHE A 118 16.35 -1.84 -3.68
CA PHE A 118 17.03 -3.06 -4.15
C PHE A 118 16.07 -4.03 -4.86
N PHE A 119 14.76 -3.99 -4.57
CA PHE A 119 13.80 -4.83 -5.27
C PHE A 119 13.75 -4.58 -6.79
N PRO A 120 13.52 -3.35 -7.30
CA PRO A 120 13.60 -3.08 -8.75
C PRO A 120 15.01 -3.28 -9.31
N ILE A 121 16.08 -2.99 -8.57
CA ILE A 121 17.44 -3.29 -9.00
C ILE A 121 17.61 -4.80 -9.22
N LEU A 122 17.11 -5.65 -8.32
CA LEU A 122 17.14 -7.09 -8.48
C LEU A 122 16.35 -7.53 -9.72
N ALA A 123 15.18 -6.95 -9.98
CA ALA A 123 14.37 -7.21 -11.16
C ALA A 123 15.16 -6.91 -12.47
N LEU A 124 15.91 -5.80 -12.51
CA LEU A 124 16.76 -5.46 -13.63
C LEU A 124 17.98 -6.39 -13.76
N LEU A 125 18.60 -6.79 -12.64
CA LEU A 125 19.74 -7.72 -12.65
C LEU A 125 19.33 -9.11 -13.19
N ILE A 126 18.10 -9.55 -12.92
CA ILE A 126 17.56 -10.82 -13.40
C ILE A 126 17.00 -10.69 -14.82
N CYS A 127 16.81 -9.49 -15.34
CA CYS A 127 16.23 -9.22 -16.66
C CYS A 127 16.84 -10.04 -17.81
N PRO A 128 18.19 -10.27 -17.90
CA PRO A 128 18.76 -11.06 -18.98
C PRO A 128 18.27 -12.50 -19.06
N VAL A 129 17.81 -13.09 -17.94
CA VAL A 129 17.27 -14.46 -17.88
C VAL A 129 15.75 -14.51 -17.87
N SER A 130 15.10 -13.34 -17.99
CA SER A 130 13.65 -13.21 -18.05
C SER A 130 13.05 -13.86 -19.29
N GLN A 131 11.87 -14.48 -19.14
CA GLN A 131 11.12 -15.02 -20.28
C GLN A 131 10.64 -13.91 -21.24
N GLN A 132 10.49 -12.67 -20.77
CA GLN A 132 10.07 -11.53 -21.59
C GLN A 132 10.73 -10.23 -21.12
N VAL A 133 11.95 -9.99 -21.60
CA VAL A 133 12.82 -8.86 -21.23
C VAL A 133 12.11 -7.51 -21.34
N THR A 134 11.43 -7.23 -22.45
CA THR A 134 10.73 -5.95 -22.66
C THR A 134 9.62 -5.70 -21.65
N ARG A 135 8.89 -6.75 -21.25
CA ARG A 135 7.83 -6.65 -20.23
C ARG A 135 8.45 -6.40 -18.86
N THR A 136 9.51 -7.12 -18.50
CA THR A 136 10.25 -6.90 -17.25
C THR A 136 10.72 -5.45 -17.14
N ILE A 137 11.42 -4.91 -18.16
CA ILE A 137 11.93 -3.53 -18.13
C ILE A 137 10.78 -2.51 -18.02
N SER A 138 9.72 -2.67 -18.81
CA SER A 138 8.61 -1.69 -18.79
C SER A 138 7.82 -1.72 -17.48
N SER A 139 7.60 -2.90 -16.90
CA SER A 139 6.89 -3.05 -15.63
C SER A 139 7.74 -2.56 -14.46
N ASP A 140 9.03 -2.87 -14.49
CA ASP A 140 9.96 -2.41 -13.46
C ASP A 140 10.12 -0.88 -13.46
N ALA A 141 10.18 -0.26 -14.62
CA ALA A 141 10.21 1.20 -14.73
C ALA A 141 8.97 1.85 -14.08
N VAL A 142 7.77 1.28 -14.29
CA VAL A 142 6.52 1.79 -13.67
C VAL A 142 6.57 1.61 -12.15
N LEU A 143 6.98 0.44 -11.65
CA LEU A 143 7.16 0.21 -10.22
C LEU A 143 8.14 1.20 -9.61
N PHE A 144 9.32 1.35 -10.23
CA PHE A 144 10.36 2.26 -9.75
C PHE A 144 9.89 3.70 -9.72
N GLY A 145 9.20 4.16 -10.78
CA GLY A 145 8.56 5.49 -10.81
C GLY A 145 7.54 5.69 -9.71
N GLY A 146 6.71 4.68 -9.42
CA GLY A 146 5.76 4.67 -8.31
C GLY A 146 6.44 4.75 -6.94
N ILE A 147 7.54 4.00 -6.73
CA ILE A 147 8.35 4.06 -5.50
C ILE A 147 8.92 5.47 -5.30
N LEU A 148 9.50 6.06 -6.34
CA LEU A 148 10.03 7.43 -6.27
C LEU A 148 8.93 8.47 -6.00
N LEU A 149 7.73 8.29 -6.56
CA LEU A 149 6.55 9.11 -6.26
C LEU A 149 6.17 9.01 -4.78
N VAL A 150 6.19 7.81 -4.20
CA VAL A 150 5.96 7.63 -2.75
C VAL A 150 7.02 8.37 -1.94
N PHE A 151 8.29 8.31 -2.31
CA PHE A 151 9.36 9.05 -1.64
C PHE A 151 9.15 10.57 -1.73
N TYR A 152 8.73 11.07 -2.90
CA TYR A 152 8.34 12.47 -3.05
C TYR A 152 7.19 12.84 -2.10
N ILE A 153 6.11 12.06 -2.10
CA ILE A 153 4.94 12.29 -1.22
C ILE A 153 5.38 12.34 0.24
N MET A 154 6.16 11.35 0.69
CA MET A 154 6.61 11.24 2.07
C MET A 154 7.65 12.31 2.47
N SER A 155 8.34 12.92 1.51
CA SER A 155 9.24 14.05 1.73
C SER A 155 8.54 15.41 1.78
N ARG A 156 7.32 15.51 1.24
CA ARG A 156 6.64 16.78 1.01
C ARG A 156 5.45 16.99 1.93
N TYR A 157 4.71 15.93 2.25
CA TYR A 157 3.42 16.01 2.91
C TYR A 157 3.46 15.40 4.30
N THR A 158 2.69 16.00 5.21
CA THR A 158 2.41 15.41 6.52
C THR A 158 1.45 14.24 6.37
N VAL A 159 1.42 13.36 7.36
CA VAL A 159 0.52 12.18 7.36
C VAL A 159 -0.94 12.58 7.14
N ASN A 160 -1.39 13.67 7.77
CA ASN A 160 -2.79 14.10 7.63
C ASN A 160 -3.09 14.63 6.20
N GLU A 161 -2.12 15.24 5.53
CA GLU A 161 -2.24 15.65 4.12
C GLU A 161 -2.21 14.45 3.17
N VAL A 162 -1.40 13.42 3.48
CA VAL A 162 -1.43 12.14 2.75
C VAL A 162 -2.79 11.47 2.90
N LEU A 163 -3.33 11.42 4.11
CA LEU A 163 -4.68 10.88 4.35
C LEU A 163 -5.76 11.68 3.61
N GLU A 164 -5.59 13.00 3.50
CA GLU A 164 -6.50 13.87 2.73
C GLU A 164 -6.45 13.57 1.23
N LEU A 165 -5.26 13.34 0.66
CA LEU A 165 -5.12 12.90 -0.73
C LEU A 165 -5.86 11.57 -0.97
N PHE A 166 -5.69 10.59 -0.09
CA PHE A 166 -6.41 9.31 -0.18
C PHE A 166 -7.92 9.46 0.07
N LEU A 167 -8.33 10.41 0.91
CA LEU A 167 -9.74 10.72 1.11
C LEU A 167 -10.38 11.24 -0.19
N VAL A 168 -9.74 12.19 -0.87
CA VAL A 168 -10.24 12.75 -2.13
C VAL A 168 -10.21 11.70 -3.25
N LEU A 169 -9.11 10.98 -3.40
CA LEU A 169 -8.97 9.91 -4.38
C LEU A 169 -10.02 8.81 -4.17
N GLY A 170 -10.20 8.37 -2.91
CA GLY A 170 -11.18 7.36 -2.54
C GLY A 170 -12.60 7.83 -2.78
N ALA A 171 -12.95 9.08 -2.42
CA ALA A 171 -14.27 9.63 -2.68
C ALA A 171 -14.57 9.61 -4.19
N ALA A 172 -13.63 10.07 -5.03
CA ALA A 172 -13.82 10.08 -6.48
C ALA A 172 -13.99 8.67 -7.07
N THR A 173 -13.09 7.75 -6.72
CA THR A 173 -13.06 6.40 -7.32
C THR A 173 -14.19 5.51 -6.81
N ILE A 174 -14.54 5.57 -5.53
CA ILE A 174 -15.61 4.74 -4.95
C ILE A 174 -16.99 5.25 -5.40
N VAL A 175 -17.23 6.57 -5.42
CA VAL A 175 -18.48 7.12 -5.95
C VAL A 175 -18.63 6.78 -7.43
N ALA A 176 -17.58 6.96 -8.25
CA ALA A 176 -17.60 6.55 -9.64
C ALA A 176 -17.90 5.05 -9.79
N SER A 177 -17.32 4.19 -8.94
CA SER A 177 -17.57 2.74 -8.98
C SER A 177 -19.01 2.38 -8.65
N ILE A 178 -19.62 3.03 -7.66
CA ILE A 178 -21.02 2.84 -7.29
C ILE A 178 -21.93 3.28 -8.47
N LEU A 179 -21.66 4.46 -9.05
CA LEU A 179 -22.42 4.95 -10.20
C LEU A 179 -22.30 4.02 -11.41
N PHE A 180 -21.09 3.51 -11.72
CA PHE A 180 -20.90 2.53 -12.79
C PHE A 180 -21.68 1.23 -12.53
N ALA A 181 -21.67 0.72 -11.31
CA ALA A 181 -22.41 -0.49 -10.96
C ALA A 181 -23.95 -0.33 -11.04
N LEU A 182 -24.45 0.89 -10.82
CA LEU A 182 -25.89 1.20 -10.87
C LEU A 182 -26.37 1.59 -12.27
N ILE A 183 -25.64 2.49 -12.95
CA ILE A 183 -26.06 3.09 -14.23
C ILE A 183 -25.64 2.22 -15.42
N LEU A 184 -24.46 1.59 -15.35
CA LEU A 184 -23.86 0.78 -16.41
C LEU A 184 -23.55 -0.64 -15.90
N PRO A 185 -24.55 -1.44 -15.52
CA PRO A 185 -24.35 -2.73 -14.86
C PRO A 185 -23.54 -3.72 -15.71
N GLN A 186 -23.60 -3.65 -17.04
CA GLN A 186 -22.80 -4.48 -17.94
C GLN A 186 -21.28 -4.23 -17.80
N TYR A 187 -20.86 -3.05 -17.36
CA TYR A 187 -19.46 -2.70 -17.14
C TYR A 187 -19.08 -2.71 -15.66
N GLY A 188 -19.98 -2.26 -14.79
CA GLY A 188 -19.74 -2.09 -13.37
C GLY A 188 -19.99 -3.33 -12.51
N ARG A 189 -20.54 -4.42 -13.08
CA ARG A 189 -20.76 -5.69 -12.36
C ARG A 189 -19.97 -6.82 -13.00
N ASP A 190 -19.67 -7.81 -12.19
CA ASP A 190 -19.04 -9.05 -12.66
C ASP A 190 -20.15 -9.98 -13.15
N LEU A 191 -20.25 -10.15 -14.46
CA LEU A 191 -21.28 -10.95 -15.11
C LEU A 191 -20.82 -12.39 -15.38
N MET A 192 -19.54 -12.71 -15.11
CA MET A 192 -18.96 -14.01 -15.35
C MET A 192 -18.80 -14.80 -14.05
N GLY A 193 -19.14 -16.08 -14.12
CA GLY A 193 -19.13 -16.99 -12.97
C GLY A 193 -20.36 -16.87 -12.09
N GLY A 194 -20.61 -17.83 -11.21
CA GLY A 194 -21.83 -17.96 -10.36
C GLY A 194 -22.15 -16.77 -9.42
N HIS A 195 -21.50 -15.61 -9.60
CA HIS A 195 -21.68 -14.37 -8.84
C HIS A 195 -22.16 -13.20 -9.71
N SER A 196 -23.11 -13.43 -10.61
CA SER A 196 -23.61 -12.50 -11.64
C SER A 196 -24.08 -11.09 -11.17
N SER A 197 -23.95 -10.75 -9.90
CA SER A 197 -24.37 -9.46 -9.34
C SER A 197 -23.30 -8.76 -8.49
N ALA A 198 -22.09 -9.30 -8.40
CA ALA A 198 -21.00 -8.67 -7.63
C ALA A 198 -20.53 -7.37 -8.32
N TRP A 199 -20.37 -6.31 -7.55
CA TRP A 199 -19.89 -5.03 -8.10
C TRP A 199 -18.35 -5.07 -8.26
N LYS A 200 -17.88 -4.56 -9.40
CA LYS A 200 -16.47 -4.24 -9.66
C LYS A 200 -16.24 -2.74 -9.89
N GLY A 201 -17.31 -2.00 -10.17
CA GLY A 201 -17.26 -0.58 -10.44
C GLY A 201 -16.41 -0.24 -11.65
N ILE A 202 -15.54 0.76 -11.50
CA ILE A 202 -14.56 1.17 -12.52
C ILE A 202 -13.27 0.31 -12.47
N PHE A 203 -13.16 -0.65 -11.55
CA PHE A 203 -12.00 -1.52 -11.40
C PHE A 203 -12.07 -2.77 -12.29
N SER A 204 -10.96 -3.45 -12.42
CA SER A 204 -10.83 -4.64 -13.28
C SER A 204 -11.61 -5.85 -12.76
N ALA A 205 -11.73 -6.00 -11.43
CA ALA A 205 -12.35 -7.13 -10.77
C ALA A 205 -13.05 -6.72 -9.46
N LYS A 206 -13.99 -7.58 -9.00
CA LYS A 206 -14.69 -7.38 -7.72
C LYS A 206 -13.75 -7.35 -6.51
N ASN A 207 -12.71 -8.22 -6.51
CA ASN A 207 -11.72 -8.27 -5.44
C ASN A 207 -10.90 -6.98 -5.40
N TYR A 208 -10.62 -6.38 -6.56
CA TYR A 208 -9.91 -5.11 -6.66
C TYR A 208 -10.74 -3.96 -6.09
N LEU A 209 -12.04 -3.86 -6.41
CA LEU A 209 -12.95 -2.89 -5.79
C LEU A 209 -12.97 -3.04 -4.28
N GLY A 210 -13.11 -4.27 -3.77
CA GLY A 210 -13.13 -4.56 -2.34
C GLY A 210 -11.84 -4.10 -1.65
N ASN A 211 -10.68 -4.45 -2.22
CA ASN A 211 -9.37 -4.08 -1.71
C ASN A 211 -9.17 -2.55 -1.66
N MET A 212 -9.46 -1.86 -2.76
CA MET A 212 -9.35 -0.40 -2.81
C MET A 212 -10.30 0.27 -1.82
N ALA A 213 -11.54 -0.20 -1.72
CA ALA A 213 -12.49 0.32 -0.75
C ALA A 213 -12.01 0.12 0.70
N LEU A 214 -11.38 -1.00 1.01
CA LEU A 214 -10.78 -1.24 2.34
C LEU A 214 -9.62 -0.29 2.62
N PHE A 215 -8.69 -0.10 1.69
CA PHE A 215 -7.58 0.84 1.87
C PHE A 215 -8.08 2.29 2.05
N PHE A 216 -9.04 2.73 1.25
CA PHE A 216 -9.64 4.05 1.40
C PHE A 216 -10.46 4.18 2.70
N LEU A 217 -11.08 3.10 3.17
CA LEU A 217 -11.73 3.06 4.48
C LEU A 217 -10.72 3.30 5.60
N THR A 218 -9.55 2.64 5.58
CA THR A 218 -8.51 2.84 6.59
C THR A 218 -8.03 4.30 6.63
N ALA A 219 -7.84 4.91 5.46
CA ALA A 219 -7.46 6.31 5.35
C ALA A 219 -8.55 7.25 5.90
N ALA A 220 -9.82 7.02 5.55
CA ALA A 220 -10.95 7.81 6.03
C ALA A 220 -11.13 7.71 7.56
N VAL A 221 -10.95 6.51 8.13
CA VAL A 221 -11.05 6.30 9.59
C VAL A 221 -9.92 7.03 10.32
N SER A 222 -8.70 7.00 9.78
CA SER A 222 -7.51 7.61 10.39
C SER A 222 -7.43 9.12 10.20
N TYR A 223 -8.07 9.67 9.15
CA TYR A 223 -8.06 11.09 8.81
C TYR A 223 -8.74 11.97 9.88
N ARG A 224 -8.11 13.10 10.19
CA ARG A 224 -8.69 14.11 11.08
C ARG A 224 -9.07 15.37 10.31
N PRO A 225 -10.38 15.59 10.09
CA PRO A 225 -10.87 16.70 9.31
C PRO A 225 -10.62 18.04 10.03
N ARG A 226 -10.09 19.01 9.29
CA ARG A 226 -9.86 20.38 9.76
C ARG A 226 -11.08 21.27 9.55
N THR A 227 -11.97 20.92 8.61
CA THR A 227 -13.17 21.68 8.26
C THR A 227 -14.42 20.81 8.33
N SER A 228 -15.61 21.45 8.41
CA SER A 228 -16.89 20.75 8.38
C SER A 228 -17.11 20.00 7.07
N LEU A 229 -16.69 20.59 5.93
CA LEU A 229 -16.76 19.93 4.62
C LEU A 229 -16.00 18.61 4.60
N PHE A 230 -14.74 18.60 5.00
CA PHE A 230 -13.94 17.38 5.05
C PHE A 230 -14.45 16.37 6.08
N ARG A 231 -15.13 16.82 7.14
CA ARG A 231 -15.83 15.92 8.06
C ARG A 231 -16.99 15.20 7.36
N SER A 232 -17.80 15.91 6.59
CA SER A 232 -18.88 15.31 5.81
C SER A 232 -18.34 14.35 4.75
N VAL A 233 -17.32 14.74 3.98
CA VAL A 233 -16.66 13.88 2.98
C VAL A 233 -16.12 12.61 3.63
N ARG A 234 -15.48 12.70 4.80
CA ARG A 234 -14.98 11.55 5.55
C ARG A 234 -16.10 10.57 5.92
N VAL A 235 -17.20 11.08 6.49
CA VAL A 235 -18.34 10.24 6.92
C VAL A 235 -18.98 9.56 5.69
N SER A 236 -19.23 10.34 4.63
CA SER A 236 -19.77 9.80 3.38
C SER A 236 -18.86 8.74 2.77
N GLN A 237 -17.54 8.95 2.78
CA GLN A 237 -16.59 7.97 2.25
C GLN A 237 -16.59 6.68 3.06
N ILE A 238 -16.63 6.74 4.40
CA ILE A 238 -16.75 5.54 5.24
C ILE A 238 -17.99 4.74 4.82
N LEU A 239 -19.13 5.42 4.69
CA LEU A 239 -20.38 4.76 4.27
C LEU A 239 -20.26 4.15 2.87
N PHE A 240 -19.77 4.90 1.88
CA PHE A 240 -19.64 4.42 0.51
C PHE A 240 -18.61 3.29 0.38
N CYS A 241 -17.50 3.33 1.13
CA CYS A 241 -16.57 2.21 1.19
C CYS A 241 -17.24 0.94 1.75
N LEU A 242 -18.01 1.04 2.83
CA LEU A 242 -18.74 -0.10 3.39
C LEU A 242 -19.78 -0.65 2.40
N ILE A 243 -20.50 0.21 1.67
CA ILE A 243 -21.40 -0.20 0.60
C ILE A 243 -20.64 -0.92 -0.52
N ALA A 244 -19.53 -0.34 -1.01
CA ALA A 244 -18.72 -0.94 -2.07
C ALA A 244 -18.16 -2.31 -1.63
N ILE A 245 -17.67 -2.43 -0.39
CA ILE A 245 -17.23 -3.70 0.18
C ILE A 245 -18.38 -4.71 0.20
N ALA A 246 -19.55 -4.34 0.72
CA ALA A 246 -20.71 -5.23 0.82
C ALA A 246 -21.14 -5.76 -0.55
N PHE A 247 -21.18 -4.92 -1.58
CA PHE A 247 -21.62 -5.31 -2.91
C PHE A 247 -20.51 -5.92 -3.77
N SER A 248 -19.22 -5.78 -3.40
CA SER A 248 -18.12 -6.47 -4.09
C SER A 248 -18.19 -7.98 -3.95
N ARG A 249 -18.83 -8.49 -2.88
CA ARG A 249 -18.92 -9.92 -2.56
C ARG A 249 -17.56 -10.62 -2.54
N ALA A 250 -16.50 -9.90 -2.17
CA ALA A 250 -15.15 -10.43 -2.04
C ALA A 250 -14.95 -10.97 -0.62
N ALA A 251 -14.86 -12.29 -0.46
CA ALA A 251 -14.77 -12.94 0.86
C ALA A 251 -13.54 -12.47 1.65
N THR A 252 -12.38 -12.39 1.00
CA THR A 252 -11.13 -11.88 1.60
C THR A 252 -11.30 -10.46 2.12
N THR A 253 -11.97 -9.59 1.35
CA THR A 253 -12.22 -8.22 1.79
C THR A 253 -13.15 -8.15 3.00
N TYR A 254 -14.17 -9.01 3.09
CA TYR A 254 -15.04 -9.07 4.27
C TYR A 254 -14.26 -9.45 5.51
N MET A 255 -13.43 -10.50 5.42
CA MET A 255 -12.60 -10.95 6.52
C MET A 255 -11.64 -9.82 6.97
N LEU A 256 -10.92 -9.21 6.05
CA LEU A 256 -9.98 -8.13 6.35
C LEU A 256 -10.66 -6.86 6.89
N THR A 257 -11.86 -6.54 6.41
CA THR A 257 -12.64 -5.41 6.94
C THR A 257 -13.03 -5.68 8.39
N THR A 258 -13.48 -6.89 8.71
CA THR A 258 -13.80 -7.30 10.08
C THR A 258 -12.57 -7.20 10.98
N VAL A 259 -11.42 -7.70 10.52
CA VAL A 259 -10.14 -7.58 11.22
C VAL A 259 -9.75 -6.12 11.44
N TYR A 260 -9.87 -5.28 10.42
CA TYR A 260 -9.55 -3.85 10.54
C TYR A 260 -10.49 -3.14 11.52
N ILE A 261 -11.80 -3.42 11.50
CA ILE A 261 -12.76 -2.84 12.45
C ILE A 261 -12.42 -3.29 13.88
N ALA A 262 -12.14 -4.57 14.09
CA ALA A 262 -11.72 -5.09 15.39
C ALA A 262 -10.43 -4.42 15.87
N TYR A 263 -9.42 -4.29 14.99
CA TYR A 263 -8.19 -3.56 15.25
C TYR A 263 -8.45 -2.11 15.66
N ALA A 264 -9.20 -1.35 14.86
CA ALA A 264 -9.47 0.07 15.11
C ALA A 264 -10.30 0.31 16.38
N THR A 265 -11.30 -0.55 16.65
CA THR A 265 -12.13 -0.45 17.86
C THR A 265 -11.33 -0.77 19.12
N THR A 266 -10.50 -1.80 19.08
CA THR A 266 -9.64 -2.14 20.22
C THR A 266 -8.63 -1.05 20.51
N LEU A 267 -7.95 -0.50 19.50
CA LEU A 267 -7.04 0.62 19.68
C LEU A 267 -7.75 1.84 20.31
N ASN A 268 -8.96 2.15 19.88
CA ASN A 268 -9.75 3.22 20.47
C ASN A 268 -10.12 2.93 21.92
N ALA A 269 -10.48 1.70 22.26
CA ALA A 269 -10.84 1.30 23.61
C ALA A 269 -9.64 1.38 24.59
N VAL A 270 -8.43 1.00 24.14
CA VAL A 270 -7.24 0.99 24.99
C VAL A 270 -6.48 2.31 25.04
N ARG A 271 -6.84 3.31 24.23
CA ARG A 271 -6.18 4.65 24.27
C ARG A 271 -6.25 5.34 25.62
N GLY A 272 -7.24 5.04 26.47
CA GLY A 272 -7.35 5.55 27.82
C GLY A 272 -6.53 4.79 28.88
N PHE A 273 -5.94 3.65 28.53
CA PHE A 273 -5.21 2.80 29.47
C PHE A 273 -3.71 3.11 29.48
N ARG A 274 -2.98 2.49 30.42
CA ARG A 274 -1.53 2.64 30.50
C ARG A 274 -0.86 2.07 29.23
N LYS A 275 0.29 2.63 28.84
CA LYS A 275 1.05 2.17 27.64
C LYS A 275 1.35 0.67 27.60
N LYS A 276 1.56 0.05 28.78
CA LYS A 276 1.78 -1.41 28.88
C LYS A 276 0.53 -2.20 28.45
N ASP A 277 -0.64 -1.73 28.87
CA ASP A 277 -1.91 -2.41 28.57
C ASP A 277 -2.27 -2.28 27.08
N TYR A 278 -1.96 -1.13 26.49
CA TYR A 278 -2.09 -0.89 25.06
C TYR A 278 -1.22 -1.87 24.22
N PHE A 279 0.03 -2.05 24.61
CA PHE A 279 0.92 -3.00 23.92
C PHE A 279 0.47 -4.46 24.10
N VAL A 280 0.03 -4.83 25.31
CA VAL A 280 -0.50 -6.18 25.59
C VAL A 280 -1.76 -6.43 24.76
N ALA A 281 -2.70 -5.48 24.71
CA ALA A 281 -3.90 -5.60 23.89
C ALA A 281 -3.56 -5.73 22.39
N PHE A 282 -2.57 -4.97 21.93
CA PHE A 282 -2.07 -5.05 20.56
C PHE A 282 -1.46 -6.43 20.25
N ILE A 283 -0.61 -6.96 21.14
CA ILE A 283 -0.03 -8.30 20.99
C ILE A 283 -1.12 -9.38 21.03
N LEU A 284 -2.06 -9.30 21.94
CA LEU A 284 -3.17 -10.26 22.03
C LEU A 284 -4.02 -10.26 20.75
N LEU A 285 -4.36 -9.08 20.23
CA LEU A 285 -5.06 -8.96 18.94
C LEU A 285 -4.25 -9.56 17.79
N PHE A 286 -2.95 -9.29 17.76
CA PHE A 286 -2.07 -9.85 16.75
C PHE A 286 -1.99 -11.38 16.87
N VAL A 287 -1.87 -11.92 18.07
CA VAL A 287 -1.85 -13.38 18.32
C VAL A 287 -3.18 -14.03 17.94
N ILE A 288 -4.32 -13.47 18.38
CA ILE A 288 -5.65 -13.97 18.00
C ILE A 288 -5.79 -13.96 16.48
N PHE A 289 -5.40 -12.86 15.86
CA PHE A 289 -5.43 -12.71 14.41
C PHE A 289 -4.52 -13.72 13.69
N ALA A 290 -3.25 -13.83 14.11
CA ALA A 290 -2.30 -14.80 13.56
C ALA A 290 -2.82 -16.25 13.75
N SER A 291 -3.48 -16.53 14.86
CA SER A 291 -4.12 -17.82 15.11
C SER A 291 -5.28 -18.08 14.15
N VAL A 292 -6.14 -17.10 13.90
CA VAL A 292 -7.25 -17.21 12.93
C VAL A 292 -6.72 -17.45 11.51
N VAL A 293 -5.67 -16.69 11.12
CA VAL A 293 -5.00 -16.89 9.82
C VAL A 293 -4.33 -18.26 9.74
N ALA A 294 -3.64 -18.70 10.80
CA ALA A 294 -3.02 -20.00 10.83
C ALA A 294 -4.06 -21.13 10.70
N VAL A 295 -5.19 -21.02 11.38
CA VAL A 295 -6.30 -21.98 11.23
C VAL A 295 -6.87 -21.95 9.81
N ALA A 296 -7.06 -20.77 9.23
CA ALA A 296 -7.55 -20.63 7.87
C ALA A 296 -6.62 -21.22 6.80
N VAL A 297 -5.30 -21.15 7.05
CA VAL A 297 -4.27 -21.69 6.14
C VAL A 297 -4.02 -23.18 6.38
N LEU A 298 -3.96 -23.60 7.66
CA LEU A 298 -3.59 -24.99 8.03
C LEU A 298 -4.78 -25.94 8.03
N GLN A 299 -6.00 -25.43 8.28
CA GLN A 299 -7.24 -26.23 8.32
C GLN A 299 -8.36 -25.49 7.59
N PRO A 300 -8.23 -25.27 6.28
CA PRO A 300 -9.24 -24.59 5.49
C PRO A 300 -10.61 -25.29 5.58
N ASP A 301 -10.63 -26.63 5.60
CA ASP A 301 -11.84 -27.43 5.69
C ASP A 301 -12.69 -27.11 6.91
N PHE A 302 -12.07 -26.88 8.06
CA PHE A 302 -12.78 -26.50 9.30
C PHE A 302 -13.46 -25.15 9.18
N LEU A 303 -12.77 -24.17 8.62
CA LEU A 303 -13.31 -22.80 8.51
C LEU A 303 -14.42 -22.72 7.45
N PHE A 304 -14.27 -23.42 6.35
CA PHE A 304 -15.26 -23.45 5.26
C PHE A 304 -16.50 -24.26 5.61
N SER A 305 -16.36 -25.33 6.41
CA SER A 305 -17.49 -26.09 6.93
C SER A 305 -18.36 -25.24 7.84
N LEU A 306 -17.77 -24.35 8.66
CA LEU A 306 -18.48 -23.36 9.47
C LEU A 306 -19.25 -22.32 8.64
N LEU A 307 -18.76 -22.02 7.42
CA LEU A 307 -19.36 -21.04 6.50
C LEU A 307 -20.28 -21.70 5.46
N GLY A 308 -20.51 -23.03 5.56
CA GLY A 308 -21.36 -23.78 4.63
C GLY A 308 -20.85 -23.79 3.18
N LYS A 309 -19.53 -23.69 2.98
CA LYS A 309 -18.87 -23.76 1.67
C LYS A 309 -17.96 -24.96 1.59
N ASP A 310 -17.88 -25.57 0.38
CA ASP A 310 -16.93 -26.66 0.13
C ASP A 310 -15.47 -26.20 0.31
N ALA A 311 -14.70 -27.07 0.93
CA ALA A 311 -13.32 -26.84 1.38
C ALA A 311 -12.27 -26.69 0.26
N THR A 312 -12.66 -26.95 -0.99
CA THR A 312 -11.79 -26.61 -2.11
C THR A 312 -11.75 -25.08 -2.20
N LEU A 313 -10.65 -24.47 -1.77
CA LEU A 313 -10.29 -23.06 -1.95
C LEU A 313 -10.43 -22.65 -3.45
N THR A 314 -11.58 -22.92 -4.07
CA THR A 314 -11.91 -22.66 -5.48
C THR A 314 -10.74 -22.97 -6.43
N GLY A 315 -10.09 -24.16 -6.30
CA GLY A 315 -8.96 -24.61 -7.13
C GLY A 315 -7.59 -23.99 -6.77
N ARG A 316 -7.45 -23.26 -5.65
CA ARG A 316 -6.18 -22.61 -5.28
C ARG A 316 -5.09 -23.59 -4.89
N THR A 317 -5.44 -24.69 -4.24
CA THR A 317 -4.47 -25.75 -3.92
C THR A 317 -3.83 -26.34 -5.18
N GLU A 318 -4.62 -26.58 -6.22
CA GLU A 318 -4.13 -27.06 -7.52
C GLU A 318 -3.22 -26.01 -8.19
N ILE A 319 -3.58 -24.71 -8.09
CA ILE A 319 -2.74 -23.62 -8.59
C ILE A 319 -1.40 -23.62 -7.85
N TRP A 320 -1.43 -23.68 -6.52
CA TRP A 320 -0.22 -23.57 -5.70
C TRP A 320 0.71 -24.76 -5.87
N ASP A 321 0.19 -25.99 -6.04
CA ASP A 321 0.97 -27.18 -6.36
C ASP A 321 1.66 -27.05 -7.73
N ALA A 322 0.94 -26.59 -8.74
CA ALA A 322 1.51 -26.35 -10.07
C ALA A 322 2.55 -25.21 -10.06
N VAL A 323 2.29 -24.15 -9.27
CA VAL A 323 3.21 -23.01 -9.05
C VAL A 323 4.47 -23.51 -8.33
N ALA A 324 4.36 -24.31 -7.27
CA ALA A 324 5.49 -24.89 -6.54
C ALA A 324 6.38 -25.72 -7.48
N GLY A 325 5.77 -26.50 -8.38
CA GLY A 325 6.49 -27.23 -9.42
C GLY A 325 7.27 -26.32 -10.39
N SER A 326 6.74 -25.14 -10.71
CA SER A 326 7.44 -24.16 -11.53
C SER A 326 8.56 -23.44 -10.76
N ILE A 327 8.33 -23.08 -9.50
CA ILE A 327 9.35 -22.50 -8.60
C ILE A 327 10.54 -23.45 -8.45
N ALA A 328 10.28 -24.76 -8.26
CA ALA A 328 11.33 -25.78 -8.11
C ALA A 328 12.28 -25.86 -9.31
N LYS A 329 11.83 -25.47 -10.51
CA LYS A 329 12.69 -25.43 -11.72
C LYS A 329 13.64 -24.24 -11.74
N ARG A 330 13.26 -23.08 -11.16
CA ARG A 330 14.04 -21.84 -11.14
C ARG A 330 13.98 -21.14 -9.76
N PRO A 331 14.42 -21.78 -8.67
CA PRO A 331 14.21 -21.27 -7.33
C PRO A 331 15.01 -20.01 -6.99
N LEU A 332 16.16 -19.79 -7.62
CA LEU A 332 17.07 -18.67 -7.27
C LEU A 332 16.76 -17.39 -8.02
N LEU A 333 16.49 -17.46 -9.31
CA LEU A 333 16.35 -16.29 -10.18
C LEU A 333 14.92 -16.08 -10.68
N GLY A 334 14.04 -17.06 -10.53
CA GLY A 334 12.69 -17.00 -11.07
C GLY A 334 12.64 -16.95 -12.60
N TYR A 335 11.57 -16.38 -13.12
CA TYR A 335 11.28 -16.30 -14.57
C TYR A 335 11.36 -14.87 -15.13
N GLY A 336 11.70 -13.89 -14.29
CA GLY A 336 11.71 -12.47 -14.60
C GLY A 336 10.49 -11.74 -14.08
N TYR A 337 10.70 -10.51 -13.58
CA TYR A 337 9.66 -9.68 -13.01
C TYR A 337 8.54 -9.42 -14.03
N GLN A 338 7.29 -9.71 -13.63
CA GLN A 338 6.09 -9.63 -14.47
C GLN A 338 6.14 -10.47 -15.76
N ALA A 339 7.07 -11.43 -15.86
CA ALA A 339 7.30 -12.21 -17.07
C ALA A 339 6.88 -13.68 -16.95
N PHE A 340 6.29 -14.11 -15.84
CA PHE A 340 5.81 -15.47 -15.67
C PHE A 340 4.43 -15.69 -16.30
N TRP A 341 3.44 -14.84 -15.98
CA TRP A 341 2.06 -15.00 -16.45
C TRP A 341 1.88 -14.44 -17.86
N LEU A 342 2.17 -15.29 -18.87
CA LEU A 342 2.10 -14.95 -20.29
C LEU A 342 0.87 -15.56 -20.99
N GLY A 343 -0.11 -16.02 -20.23
CA GLY A 343 -1.28 -16.71 -20.76
C GLY A 343 -0.90 -18.06 -21.39
N TYR A 344 -1.32 -18.28 -22.63
CA TYR A 344 -1.05 -19.53 -23.36
C TYR A 344 0.39 -19.64 -23.90
N LYS A 345 1.37 -19.00 -23.27
CA LYS A 345 2.79 -19.02 -23.64
C LYS A 345 3.65 -19.28 -22.42
N GLY A 346 4.85 -19.81 -22.68
CA GLY A 346 5.84 -20.04 -21.62
C GLY A 346 5.42 -21.07 -20.58
N GLU A 347 5.99 -20.97 -19.38
CA GLU A 347 5.74 -21.92 -18.29
C GLU A 347 4.33 -21.79 -17.70
N SER A 348 3.72 -20.59 -17.73
CA SER A 348 2.36 -20.36 -17.25
C SER A 348 1.30 -21.16 -18.03
N TYR A 349 1.56 -21.50 -19.30
CA TYR A 349 0.67 -22.34 -20.09
C TYR A 349 0.45 -23.72 -19.48
N ARG A 350 1.51 -24.30 -18.90
CA ARG A 350 1.41 -25.61 -18.22
C ARG A 350 0.47 -25.56 -17.02
N ILE A 351 0.51 -24.46 -16.23
CA ILE A 351 -0.41 -24.27 -15.11
C ILE A 351 -1.85 -24.12 -15.62
N ILE A 352 -2.07 -23.33 -16.68
CA ILE A 352 -3.40 -23.15 -17.27
C ILE A 352 -3.99 -24.49 -17.75
N LEU A 353 -3.17 -25.38 -18.33
CA LEU A 353 -3.63 -26.72 -18.73
C LEU A 353 -4.05 -27.59 -17.53
N THR A 354 -3.39 -27.43 -16.36
CA THR A 354 -3.74 -28.18 -15.16
C THR A 354 -5.05 -27.70 -14.54
N VAL A 355 -5.23 -26.37 -14.43
CA VAL A 355 -6.38 -25.78 -13.74
C VAL A 355 -7.57 -25.50 -14.65
N THR A 356 -7.41 -25.62 -15.98
CA THR A 356 -8.45 -25.50 -17.00
C THR A 356 -9.04 -24.09 -17.21
N TRP A 357 -8.52 -23.04 -16.56
CA TRP A 357 -8.92 -21.64 -16.83
C TRP A 357 -7.70 -20.71 -16.90
N ALA A 358 -7.89 -19.55 -17.57
CA ALA A 358 -6.82 -18.56 -17.74
C ALA A 358 -6.51 -17.87 -16.41
N LEU A 359 -5.25 -17.99 -15.96
CA LEU A 359 -4.72 -17.34 -14.78
C LEU A 359 -3.78 -16.20 -15.16
N GLY A 360 -3.82 -15.12 -14.39
CA GLY A 360 -2.91 -13.99 -14.50
C GLY A 360 -2.00 -13.80 -13.27
N GLN A 361 -2.18 -14.63 -12.23
CA GLN A 361 -1.46 -14.54 -10.95
C GLN A 361 -1.62 -15.85 -10.16
N ALA A 362 -0.72 -16.11 -9.20
CA ALA A 362 -0.75 -17.28 -8.34
C ALA A 362 -1.85 -17.25 -7.27
N GLN A 363 -2.61 -16.17 -7.15
CA GLN A 363 -3.52 -15.92 -6.03
C GLN A 363 -2.79 -16.00 -4.67
N ASN A 364 -1.52 -15.65 -4.66
CA ASN A 364 -0.67 -15.52 -3.49
C ASN A 364 0.57 -14.69 -3.87
N GLY A 365 0.66 -13.48 -3.31
CA GLY A 365 1.71 -12.52 -3.69
C GLY A 365 3.13 -12.99 -3.36
N PHE A 366 3.32 -13.84 -2.35
CA PHE A 366 4.63 -14.39 -2.02
C PHE A 366 5.08 -15.43 -3.05
N LEU A 367 4.15 -16.25 -3.54
CA LEU A 367 4.42 -17.22 -4.60
C LEU A 367 4.70 -16.51 -5.92
N ASP A 368 3.97 -15.42 -6.24
CA ASP A 368 4.25 -14.63 -7.44
C ASP A 368 5.63 -13.98 -7.38
N VAL A 369 6.04 -13.41 -6.25
CA VAL A 369 7.39 -12.90 -6.08
C VAL A 369 8.44 -14.00 -6.26
N MET A 370 8.20 -15.21 -5.76
CA MET A 370 9.10 -16.35 -5.98
C MET A 370 9.16 -16.80 -7.44
N LEU A 371 8.03 -16.82 -8.14
CA LEU A 371 8.00 -17.11 -9.58
C LEU A 371 8.78 -16.09 -10.37
N GLU A 372 8.70 -14.83 -10.01
CA GLU A 372 9.28 -13.71 -10.77
C GLU A 372 10.76 -13.50 -10.47
N LEU A 373 11.13 -13.44 -9.19
CA LEU A 373 12.47 -13.03 -8.72
C LEU A 373 13.17 -14.10 -7.87
N GLY A 374 12.58 -15.27 -7.74
CA GLY A 374 13.12 -16.36 -6.94
C GLY A 374 13.22 -16.03 -5.45
N VAL A 375 14.08 -16.78 -4.76
CA VAL A 375 14.34 -16.62 -3.31
C VAL A 375 14.83 -15.21 -2.97
N GLY A 376 15.60 -14.57 -3.86
CA GLY A 376 16.10 -13.22 -3.64
C GLY A 376 14.98 -12.19 -3.46
N GLY A 377 13.97 -12.23 -4.32
CA GLY A 377 12.78 -11.39 -4.22
C GLY A 377 11.98 -11.64 -2.94
N LEU A 378 11.75 -12.91 -2.61
CA LEU A 378 11.04 -13.29 -1.38
C LEU A 378 11.77 -12.81 -0.12
N VAL A 379 13.09 -12.98 -0.04
CA VAL A 379 13.89 -12.52 1.11
C VAL A 379 13.77 -11.00 1.30
N ILE A 380 13.84 -10.22 0.22
CA ILE A 380 13.65 -8.77 0.30
C ILE A 380 12.28 -8.43 0.89
N VAL A 381 11.21 -9.06 0.39
CA VAL A 381 9.84 -8.84 0.87
C VAL A 381 9.69 -9.20 2.34
N LEU A 382 10.19 -10.35 2.77
CA LEU A 382 10.14 -10.78 4.18
C LEU A 382 10.93 -9.83 5.09
N LEU A 383 12.10 -9.36 4.66
CA LEU A 383 12.88 -8.38 5.41
C LEU A 383 12.15 -7.04 5.51
N LEU A 384 11.46 -6.59 4.45
CA LEU A 384 10.65 -5.36 4.49
C LEU A 384 9.52 -5.47 5.50
N PHE A 385 8.79 -6.58 5.54
CA PHE A 385 7.79 -6.84 6.57
C PHE A 385 8.43 -6.86 7.96
N GLY A 386 9.53 -7.59 8.16
CA GLY A 386 10.24 -7.66 9.44
C GLY A 386 10.69 -6.29 9.95
N PHE A 387 11.23 -5.44 9.07
CA PHE A 387 11.63 -4.08 9.45
C PHE A 387 10.44 -3.18 9.72
N ALA A 388 9.35 -3.28 8.94
CA ALA A 388 8.13 -2.53 9.19
C ALA A 388 7.51 -2.90 10.55
N PHE A 389 7.44 -4.19 10.89
CA PHE A 389 7.00 -4.66 12.21
C PHE A 389 7.88 -4.13 13.34
N ARG A 390 9.20 -4.28 13.22
CA ARG A 390 10.15 -3.75 14.22
C ARG A 390 9.98 -2.25 14.43
N ASP A 391 9.86 -1.49 13.35
CA ASP A 391 9.75 -0.04 13.40
C ASP A 391 8.41 0.39 14.00
N ALA A 392 7.31 -0.29 13.65
CA ALA A 392 5.98 -0.10 14.26
C ALA A 392 6.01 -0.36 15.77
N VAL A 393 6.50 -1.53 16.21
CA VAL A 393 6.61 -1.89 17.63
C VAL A 393 7.48 -0.88 18.39
N THR A 394 8.62 -0.48 17.81
CA THR A 394 9.51 0.52 18.43
C THR A 394 8.78 1.85 18.63
N CYS A 395 8.00 2.29 17.63
CA CYS A 395 7.24 3.54 17.71
C CYS A 395 6.08 3.44 18.70
N LEU A 396 5.33 2.33 18.71
CA LEU A 396 4.23 2.11 19.65
C LEU A 396 4.69 2.14 21.10
N LEU A 397 5.87 1.55 21.39
CA LEU A 397 6.41 1.52 22.75
C LEU A 397 6.99 2.85 23.21
N ARG A 398 7.58 3.64 22.31
CA ARG A 398 8.37 4.83 22.64
C ARG A 398 7.67 6.16 22.37
N SER A 399 6.64 6.19 21.51
CA SER A 399 5.93 7.43 21.20
C SER A 399 5.14 7.95 22.42
N HIS A 400 5.21 9.27 22.63
CA HIS A 400 4.47 10.01 23.66
C HIS A 400 3.45 10.96 23.04
N ASP A 401 3.50 11.15 21.72
CA ASP A 401 2.61 12.04 20.99
C ASP A 401 1.47 11.24 20.33
N ASP A 402 0.25 11.63 20.66
CA ASP A 402 -0.96 11.03 20.12
C ASP A 402 -1.07 11.14 18.58
N SER A 403 -0.53 12.19 17.98
CA SER A 403 -0.57 12.37 16.53
C SER A 403 0.37 11.39 15.84
N GLN A 404 1.57 11.21 16.40
CA GLN A 404 2.54 10.23 15.96
C GLN A 404 2.01 8.80 16.12
N LEU A 405 1.39 8.51 17.26
CA LEU A 405 0.84 7.18 17.52
C LEU A 405 -0.20 6.78 16.48
N ARG A 406 -1.12 7.68 16.14
CA ARG A 406 -2.14 7.42 15.09
C ARG A 406 -1.54 7.23 13.70
N ALA A 407 -0.49 7.97 13.37
CA ALA A 407 0.23 7.77 12.12
C ALA A 407 0.81 6.35 12.04
N VAL A 408 1.47 5.93 13.11
CA VAL A 408 2.04 4.58 13.24
C VAL A 408 0.95 3.52 13.17
N GLU A 409 -0.18 3.72 13.84
CA GLU A 409 -1.34 2.82 13.80
C GLU A 409 -1.86 2.63 12.37
N TRP A 410 -1.99 3.72 11.61
CA TRP A 410 -2.46 3.64 10.22
C TRP A 410 -1.44 2.92 9.33
N TYR A 411 -0.17 3.30 9.37
CA TYR A 411 0.88 2.61 8.60
C TYR A 411 0.94 1.13 8.93
N PHE A 412 0.84 0.80 10.21
CA PHE A 412 0.89 -0.59 10.64
C PHE A 412 -0.34 -1.38 10.20
N ALA A 413 -1.54 -0.78 10.22
CA ALA A 413 -2.72 -1.39 9.64
C ALA A 413 -2.52 -1.74 8.16
N ILE A 414 -1.94 -0.83 7.36
CA ILE A 414 -1.64 -1.10 5.96
C ILE A 414 -0.67 -2.28 5.81
N VAL A 415 0.39 -2.35 6.63
CA VAL A 415 1.35 -3.47 6.61
C VAL A 415 0.66 -4.80 6.91
N ILE A 416 -0.16 -4.87 7.96
CA ILE A 416 -0.90 -6.08 8.33
C ILE A 416 -1.88 -6.48 7.22
N LEU A 417 -2.69 -5.54 6.74
CA LEU A 417 -3.67 -5.81 5.69
C LEU A 417 -2.99 -6.30 4.41
N THR A 418 -1.83 -5.71 4.05
CA THR A 418 -1.04 -6.16 2.90
C THR A 418 -0.52 -7.58 3.10
N LEU A 419 0.04 -7.88 4.28
CA LEU A 419 0.54 -9.22 4.60
C LEU A 419 -0.52 -10.28 4.38
N ILE A 420 -1.71 -10.06 4.96
CA ILE A 420 -2.78 -11.06 4.93
C ILE A 420 -3.42 -11.16 3.56
N TYR A 421 -3.68 -10.01 2.92
CA TYR A 421 -4.28 -10.00 1.60
C TYR A 421 -3.44 -10.82 0.60
N ASN A 422 -2.10 -10.70 0.70
CA ASN A 422 -1.20 -11.41 -0.19
C ASN A 422 -1.01 -12.90 0.13
N LEU A 423 -1.64 -13.44 1.17
CA LEU A 423 -1.77 -14.90 1.37
C LEU A 423 -2.87 -15.52 0.49
N ASP A 424 -3.80 -14.70 0.00
CA ASP A 424 -5.03 -15.14 -0.68
C ASP A 424 -5.22 -14.49 -2.06
N GLU A 425 -4.50 -13.41 -2.34
CA GLU A 425 -4.48 -12.64 -3.59
C GLU A 425 -3.05 -12.14 -3.87
N SER A 426 -2.81 -11.50 -5.01
CA SER A 426 -1.48 -11.04 -5.39
C SER A 426 -1.48 -9.55 -5.74
N PHE A 427 -0.74 -8.73 -5.00
CA PHE A 427 -0.38 -7.37 -5.39
C PHE A 427 0.97 -6.89 -4.83
N LEU A 428 1.76 -7.77 -4.17
CA LEU A 428 3.09 -7.38 -3.67
C LEU A 428 3.97 -6.93 -4.84
N PHE A 429 4.39 -5.67 -4.78
CA PHE A 429 5.19 -5.05 -5.82
C PHE A 429 4.60 -5.16 -7.24
N GLU A 430 3.27 -5.26 -7.35
CA GLU A 430 2.58 -5.15 -8.64
C GLU A 430 2.76 -3.73 -9.18
N PRO A 431 3.26 -3.54 -10.44
CA PRO A 431 3.76 -2.26 -10.92
C PRO A 431 2.70 -1.17 -11.02
N ARG A 432 1.43 -1.53 -11.24
CA ARG A 432 0.33 -0.58 -11.42
C ARG A 432 -0.67 -0.61 -10.28
N HIS A 433 -0.39 -1.29 -9.18
CA HIS A 433 -1.33 -1.49 -8.10
C HIS A 433 -1.10 -0.49 -6.96
N LEU A 434 -2.12 0.33 -6.63
CA LEU A 434 -2.03 1.30 -5.54
C LEU A 434 -1.71 0.64 -4.19
N GLY A 435 -2.19 -0.59 -3.94
CA GLY A 435 -1.87 -1.35 -2.73
C GLY A 435 -0.37 -1.59 -2.55
N SER A 436 0.37 -1.86 -3.65
CA SER A 436 1.84 -1.95 -3.61
C SER A 436 2.47 -0.65 -3.14
N LEU A 437 2.01 0.48 -3.68
CA LEU A 437 2.52 1.80 -3.30
C LEU A 437 2.13 2.17 -1.87
N MET A 438 0.94 1.79 -1.41
CA MET A 438 0.52 2.00 -0.01
C MET A 438 1.37 1.17 0.95
N PHE A 439 1.75 -0.05 0.59
CA PHE A 439 2.70 -0.85 1.37
C PHE A 439 4.07 -0.17 1.49
N VAL A 440 4.63 0.28 0.37
CA VAL A 440 5.88 1.05 0.35
C VAL A 440 5.76 2.32 1.20
N LEU A 441 4.66 3.06 1.05
CA LEU A 441 4.37 4.27 1.81
C LEU A 441 4.32 3.99 3.32
N ALA A 442 3.69 2.90 3.73
CA ALA A 442 3.64 2.48 5.13
C ALA A 442 5.02 2.11 5.68
N CYS A 443 5.84 1.37 4.92
CA CYS A 443 7.22 1.05 5.30
C CYS A 443 8.07 2.32 5.47
N VAL A 444 7.96 3.27 4.54
CA VAL A 444 8.66 4.57 4.62
C VAL A 444 8.17 5.38 5.83
N GLY A 445 6.85 5.44 6.03
CA GLY A 445 6.24 6.15 7.15
C GLY A 445 6.72 5.64 8.51
N LEU A 446 6.68 4.33 8.72
CA LEU A 446 7.16 3.70 9.95
C LEU A 446 8.65 3.97 10.19
N LYS A 447 9.47 3.89 9.14
CA LYS A 447 10.90 4.21 9.23
C LYS A 447 11.12 5.67 9.63
N LEU A 448 10.40 6.61 9.02
CA LEU A 448 10.51 8.04 9.34
C LEU A 448 10.08 8.34 10.77
N GLU A 449 8.98 7.75 11.24
CA GLU A 449 8.53 7.93 12.63
C GLU A 449 9.55 7.38 13.63
N ARG A 450 10.17 6.24 13.32
CA ARG A 450 11.27 5.71 14.14
C ARG A 450 12.50 6.62 14.16
N LEU A 451 12.91 7.17 13.01
CA LEU A 451 14.03 8.11 12.93
C LEU A 451 13.75 9.38 13.72
N ARG A 452 12.52 9.87 13.73
CA ARG A 452 12.09 11.00 14.58
C ARG A 452 12.32 10.72 16.07
N LEU A 453 11.92 9.55 16.56
CA LEU A 453 12.13 9.17 17.95
C LEU A 453 13.60 9.10 18.33
N GLN A 454 14.47 8.76 17.39
CA GLN A 454 15.91 8.72 17.62
C GLN A 454 16.56 10.11 17.66
N SER A 455 16.05 11.05 16.87
CA SER A 455 16.61 12.41 16.74
C SER A 455 16.17 13.34 17.84
N PHE A 456 15.01 13.08 18.45
CA PHE A 456 14.51 13.82 19.60
C PHE A 456 14.32 12.86 20.77
N PRO A 457 15.41 12.38 21.40
CA PRO A 457 15.27 11.68 22.67
C PRO A 457 14.53 12.65 23.59
N ALA A 458 13.42 12.17 24.20
CA ALA A 458 12.56 12.97 25.05
C ALA A 458 13.45 13.84 25.92
N ASN A 459 13.44 15.15 25.68
CA ASN A 459 14.18 16.11 26.48
C ASN A 459 13.76 15.78 27.91
N ARG A 460 14.71 15.31 28.71
CA ARG A 460 14.53 15.17 30.14
C ARG A 460 13.90 16.47 30.54
N ALA A 461 12.66 16.42 31.02
CA ALA A 461 11.99 17.57 31.57
C ALA A 461 13.02 18.26 32.44
N ALA A 462 13.46 19.44 32.03
CA ALA A 462 14.26 20.30 32.86
C ALA A 462 13.36 20.51 34.09
N ARG A 463 13.64 19.79 35.15
CA ARG A 463 13.08 20.13 36.46
C ARG A 463 13.46 21.59 36.63
N PRO A 464 12.50 22.50 36.77
CA PRO A 464 12.88 23.83 37.22
C PRO A 464 13.63 23.59 38.54
N THR A 465 14.90 23.88 38.55
CA THR A 465 15.65 24.03 39.78
C THR A 465 14.93 25.16 40.51
N LEU A 466 14.10 24.77 41.49
CA LEU A 466 13.66 25.68 42.52
C LEU A 466 14.92 26.26 43.14
N SER A 467 15.31 27.45 42.69
CA SER A 467 16.26 28.27 43.39
C SER A 467 15.62 28.59 44.76
N THR A 468 16.03 27.87 45.76
CA THR A 468 15.82 28.27 47.15
C THR A 468 16.59 29.57 47.38
N GLY A 469 15.97 30.70 47.05
CA GLY A 469 16.41 31.99 47.50
C GLY A 469 16.17 32.05 49.03
N HIS A 470 17.23 31.96 49.81
CA HIS A 470 17.23 32.40 51.15
C HIS A 470 17.19 33.94 51.15
N PRO A 471 16.23 34.58 51.83
CA PRO A 471 16.37 35.99 52.18
C PRO A 471 17.29 36.11 53.38
N ALA A 472 18.32 36.96 53.26
CA ALA A 472 19.05 37.52 54.38
C ALA A 472 18.32 38.76 54.92
#